data_4b5c26816ed0f1935fdade3c21a2fdf1
#
_entry.id   4b5c26816ed0f1935fdade3c21a2fdf1
#
_cell.length_a   1.000
_cell.length_b   1.000
_cell.length_c   1.000
_cell.angle_alpha   90.00
_cell.angle_beta   90.00
_cell.angle_gamma   90.00
#
_symmetry.space_group_name_H-M   'P 1'
#
loop_
_entity.id
_entity.type
_entity.pdbx_description
1 polymer ?
#
loop_
_entity_poly.entity_id
_entity_poly.type
_entity_poly.pdbx_seq_one_letter_code
_entity_poly.pdbx_strand_id
1 'polypeptide(L)'
;MRVGTILTILLMKKLTNNHPRKATATIKNATSVQTMGIKTSILKRRVMNKGLILLLILFIACQGNTYYHSYQPVSNAGWKRNDTLFYHLPSITIGEYNLQIGIRHLESYPYKDIWLEVCHNLQDSTIFQKDTLHLYLADSLGDWQGKGIGGLLQYTEEAPLKVEIKESHSNASIHITHLMSDSLLRSIYDVGIQINHIR
;
A
#
# COMPACT_ATOMS: atom_id res chain seq x y z
N MET A 1 -6.89 30.25 -1.57
CA MET A 1 -7.38 31.04 -2.72
C MET A 1 -8.27 30.17 -3.58
N ARG A 2 -9.54 30.57 -3.71
CA ARG A 2 -10.64 29.88 -4.39
C ARG A 2 -10.56 30.08 -5.89
N VAL A 3 -10.37 29.05 -6.69
CA VAL A 3 -10.55 29.09 -8.16
C VAL A 3 -11.07 27.75 -8.69
N GLY A 4 -12.05 27.13 -8.09
CA GLY A 4 -12.59 25.85 -8.54
C GLY A 4 -14.13 25.77 -8.69
N THR A 5 -14.86 26.82 -8.40
CA THR A 5 -16.31 26.70 -8.23
C THR A 5 -17.15 27.49 -9.27
N ILE A 6 -16.55 28.11 -10.27
CA ILE A 6 -17.26 28.99 -11.23
C ILE A 6 -17.57 28.31 -12.58
N LEU A 7 -16.97 27.16 -12.88
CA LEU A 7 -17.15 26.51 -14.20
C LEU A 7 -18.36 25.60 -14.32
N THR A 8 -19.02 25.21 -13.22
CA THR A 8 -20.14 24.27 -13.25
C THR A 8 -21.52 24.95 -13.37
N ILE A 9 -21.62 26.27 -13.19
CA ILE A 9 -22.90 27.00 -13.21
C ILE A 9 -23.24 27.56 -14.61
N LEU A 10 -22.31 27.62 -15.56
CA LEU A 10 -22.52 28.21 -16.88
C LEU A 10 -23.05 27.24 -17.96
N LEU A 11 -23.14 25.94 -17.67
CA LEU A 11 -23.59 24.92 -18.63
C LEU A 11 -25.05 24.49 -18.49
N MET A 12 -25.79 24.98 -17.50
CA MET A 12 -27.19 24.63 -17.26
C MET A 12 -28.22 25.70 -17.69
N LYS A 13 -27.85 26.74 -18.42
CA LYS A 13 -28.74 27.85 -18.77
C LYS A 13 -29.07 27.98 -20.26
N LYS A 14 -28.94 26.95 -21.08
CA LYS A 14 -29.19 27.06 -22.54
C LYS A 14 -30.09 25.98 -23.14
N LEU A 15 -31.05 25.47 -22.41
CA LEU A 15 -32.06 24.52 -22.95
C LEU A 15 -33.46 24.78 -22.38
N THR A 16 -34.02 25.96 -22.64
CA THR A 16 -35.45 26.16 -22.59
C THR A 16 -35.78 27.34 -23.50
N ASN A 17 -36.21 27.05 -24.71
CA ASN A 17 -37.23 27.79 -25.45
C ASN A 17 -37.30 27.25 -26.88
N ASN A 18 -38.31 26.46 -27.18
CA ASN A 18 -38.99 26.56 -28.47
C ASN A 18 -40.42 25.99 -28.36
N HIS A 19 -41.33 26.90 -28.54
CA HIS A 19 -42.78 26.75 -28.51
C HIS A 19 -43.34 26.21 -29.83
N PRO A 20 -44.52 25.58 -29.87
CA PRO A 20 -45.04 24.77 -31.00
C PRO A 20 -45.75 25.62 -32.05
N ARG A 21 -45.58 25.29 -33.32
CA ARG A 21 -46.52 25.72 -34.38
C ARG A 21 -47.41 24.57 -34.78
N LYS A 22 -48.73 24.81 -34.64
CA LYS A 22 -49.83 24.03 -35.21
C LYS A 22 -49.79 24.11 -36.73
N ALA A 23 -49.93 22.98 -37.40
CA ALA A 23 -50.41 22.92 -38.76
C ALA A 23 -51.34 21.75 -38.92
N THR A 24 -52.61 22.10 -39.20
CA THR A 24 -53.71 21.24 -39.58
C THR A 24 -53.61 20.94 -41.08
N ALA A 25 -53.65 19.68 -41.51
CA ALA A 25 -54.06 19.30 -42.86
C ALA A 25 -54.48 17.82 -42.92
N THR A 26 -55.72 17.59 -43.03
CA THR A 26 -56.53 16.83 -43.98
C THR A 26 -56.11 15.39 -44.29
N ILE A 27 -57.06 14.52 -43.91
CA ILE A 27 -57.18 13.09 -44.21
C ILE A 27 -57.55 12.92 -45.69
N LYS A 28 -56.85 12.02 -46.43
CA LYS A 28 -57.43 11.20 -47.49
C LYS A 28 -56.69 9.90 -47.67
N ASN A 29 -57.37 8.81 -47.35
CA ASN A 29 -57.45 7.48 -47.98
C ASN A 29 -56.18 6.87 -48.66
N ALA A 30 -55.71 5.75 -48.21
CA ALA A 30 -56.03 4.42 -48.76
C ALA A 30 -54.97 3.37 -48.34
N THR A 31 -55.40 2.39 -47.64
CA THR A 31 -55.10 0.94 -47.84
C THR A 31 -53.72 0.54 -48.34
N SER A 32 -52.90 0.08 -47.43
CA SER A 32 -52.22 -1.22 -47.52
C SER A 32 -51.46 -1.45 -46.19
N VAL A 33 -51.95 -2.41 -45.45
CA VAL A 33 -51.34 -2.89 -44.22
C VAL A 33 -50.14 -3.75 -44.63
N GLN A 34 -48.97 -3.15 -44.64
CA GLN A 34 -47.74 -3.92 -44.50
C GLN A 34 -47.33 -3.86 -43.03
N THR A 35 -47.61 -4.93 -42.33
CA THR A 35 -47.06 -5.22 -41.03
C THR A 35 -45.54 -5.34 -41.13
N MET A 36 -44.89 -4.20 -41.00
CA MET A 36 -43.45 -4.16 -40.76
C MET A 36 -43.19 -4.67 -39.36
N GLY A 37 -42.82 -5.96 -39.27
CA GLY A 37 -42.45 -6.58 -38.03
C GLY A 37 -41.33 -5.80 -37.36
N ILE A 38 -41.67 -5.00 -36.40
CA ILE A 38 -40.69 -4.42 -35.47
C ILE A 38 -40.07 -5.62 -34.75
N LYS A 39 -38.92 -6.04 -35.23
CA LYS A 39 -38.03 -6.91 -34.44
C LYS A 39 -37.61 -6.12 -33.22
N THR A 40 -38.39 -6.21 -32.18
CA THR A 40 -37.95 -5.85 -30.83
C THR A 40 -36.74 -6.74 -30.57
N SER A 41 -35.55 -6.19 -30.78
CA SER A 41 -34.32 -6.77 -30.27
C SER A 41 -34.48 -6.81 -28.76
N ILE A 42 -34.95 -7.93 -28.26
CA ILE A 42 -34.94 -8.25 -26.83
C ILE A 42 -33.49 -8.10 -26.42
N LEU A 43 -33.20 -7.03 -25.72
CA LEU A 43 -31.94 -6.79 -25.06
C LEU A 43 -31.73 -8.00 -24.15
N LYS A 44 -30.98 -8.98 -24.66
CA LYS A 44 -30.65 -10.20 -23.93
C LYS A 44 -29.89 -9.71 -22.68
N ARG A 45 -30.62 -9.50 -21.56
CA ARG A 45 -30.02 -9.26 -20.26
C ARG A 45 -28.97 -10.35 -20.11
N ARG A 46 -27.72 -9.96 -20.27
CA ARG A 46 -26.58 -10.84 -19.96
C ARG A 46 -26.75 -11.20 -18.50
N VAL A 47 -27.29 -12.38 -18.28
CA VAL A 47 -27.26 -12.98 -16.94
C VAL A 47 -25.76 -13.16 -16.65
N MET A 48 -25.21 -12.21 -15.91
CA MET A 48 -23.84 -12.34 -15.44
C MET A 48 -23.78 -13.68 -14.72
N ASN A 49 -22.99 -14.61 -15.28
CA ASN A 49 -22.84 -15.94 -14.72
C ASN A 49 -22.56 -15.82 -13.24
N LYS A 50 -23.40 -16.46 -12.40
CA LYS A 50 -23.23 -16.46 -10.93
C LYS A 50 -21.81 -16.88 -10.53
N GLY A 51 -21.16 -17.73 -11.35
CA GLY A 51 -19.76 -18.09 -11.21
C GLY A 51 -18.77 -16.93 -11.43
N LEU A 52 -19.06 -16.00 -12.34
CA LEU A 52 -18.21 -14.82 -12.58
C LEU A 52 -18.30 -13.83 -11.40
N ILE A 53 -19.51 -13.69 -10.83
CA ILE A 53 -19.71 -12.86 -9.63
C ILE A 53 -18.99 -13.49 -8.44
N LEU A 54 -19.09 -14.80 -8.25
CA LEU A 54 -18.40 -15.54 -7.20
C LEU A 54 -16.87 -15.43 -7.36
N LEU A 55 -16.35 -15.51 -8.59
CA LEU A 55 -14.94 -15.32 -8.89
C LEU A 55 -14.48 -13.89 -8.58
N LEU A 56 -15.28 -12.88 -8.91
CA LEU A 56 -14.98 -11.46 -8.59
C LEU A 56 -14.93 -11.20 -7.08
N ILE A 57 -15.81 -11.84 -6.31
CA ILE A 57 -15.83 -11.71 -4.84
C ILE A 57 -14.58 -12.31 -4.20
N LEU A 58 -14.02 -13.40 -4.78
CA LEU A 58 -12.78 -14.02 -4.30
C LEU A 58 -11.54 -13.10 -4.43
N PHE A 59 -11.54 -12.14 -5.36
CA PHE A 59 -10.45 -11.17 -5.52
C PHE A 59 -10.48 -10.02 -4.51
N ILE A 60 -11.58 -9.81 -3.79
CA ILE A 60 -11.73 -8.69 -2.83
C ILE A 60 -11.23 -9.07 -1.43
N ALA A 61 -10.96 -10.35 -1.16
CA ALA A 61 -10.68 -10.86 0.19
C ALA A 61 -9.24 -10.64 0.70
N CYS A 62 -8.33 -10.06 -0.10
CA CYS A 62 -6.92 -9.88 0.29
C CYS A 62 -6.64 -8.44 0.74
N GLN A 63 -7.21 -8.00 1.86
CA GLN A 63 -6.77 -6.79 2.54
C GLN A 63 -5.73 -7.18 3.60
N GLY A 64 -4.45 -6.99 3.26
CA GLY A 64 -3.37 -7.11 4.23
C GLY A 64 -3.46 -6.00 5.29
N ASN A 65 -3.03 -6.29 6.53
CA ASN A 65 -2.98 -5.32 7.63
C ASN A 65 -1.78 -4.38 7.54
N THR A 66 -1.01 -4.45 6.47
CA THR A 66 0.22 -3.67 6.29
C THR A 66 -0.12 -2.21 6.07
N TYR A 67 0.35 -1.37 6.97
CA TYR A 67 0.20 0.07 6.91
C TYR A 67 1.35 0.73 6.13
N TYR A 68 2.58 0.27 6.37
CA TYR A 68 3.79 0.77 5.71
C TYR A 68 4.78 -0.37 5.49
N HIS A 69 5.45 -0.38 4.36
CA HIS A 69 6.49 -1.36 4.04
C HIS A 69 7.52 -0.70 3.12
N SER A 70 8.79 -0.71 3.54
CA SER A 70 9.88 -0.14 2.76
C SER A 70 11.20 -0.79 3.09
N TYR A 71 12.07 -0.93 2.09
CA TYR A 71 13.46 -1.34 2.24
C TYR A 71 14.39 -0.21 1.85
N GLN A 72 15.45 -0.01 2.61
CA GLN A 72 16.52 0.95 2.34
C GLN A 72 17.80 0.21 2.01
N PRO A 73 18.39 0.46 0.83
CA PRO A 73 19.63 -0.18 0.45
C PRO A 73 20.79 0.33 1.30
N VAL A 74 21.71 -0.59 1.59
CA VAL A 74 22.99 -0.27 2.21
C VAL A 74 24.04 -0.04 1.10
N SER A 75 25.08 0.71 1.40
CA SER A 75 26.20 0.87 0.45
C SER A 75 26.80 -0.48 0.02
N ASN A 76 27.14 -0.62 -1.25
CA ASN A 76 27.79 -1.82 -1.77
C ASN A 76 29.14 -2.14 -1.07
N ALA A 77 29.79 -1.14 -0.49
CA ALA A 77 31.00 -1.33 0.31
C ALA A 77 30.72 -1.97 1.68
N GLY A 78 29.48 -1.91 2.14
CA GLY A 78 28.99 -2.33 3.44
C GLY A 78 28.27 -1.22 4.19
N TRP A 79 27.62 -1.57 5.28
CA TRP A 79 26.91 -0.65 6.17
C TRP A 79 27.90 -0.09 7.21
N LYS A 80 28.15 1.21 7.18
CA LYS A 80 28.98 1.84 8.19
C LYS A 80 28.22 2.04 9.49
N ARG A 81 28.90 1.90 10.62
CA ARG A 81 28.34 2.03 11.96
C ARG A 81 27.56 3.33 12.19
N ASN A 82 27.97 4.42 11.56
CA ASN A 82 27.35 5.73 11.73
C ASN A 82 26.34 6.05 10.61
N ASP A 83 26.16 5.16 9.63
CA ASP A 83 25.18 5.36 8.58
C ASP A 83 23.80 4.96 9.12
N THR A 84 22.91 5.93 9.18
CA THR A 84 21.53 5.75 9.62
C THR A 84 20.62 5.59 8.41
N LEU A 85 19.78 4.57 8.45
CA LEU A 85 18.70 4.36 7.47
C LEU A 85 17.44 5.07 7.95
N PHE A 86 16.87 5.92 7.10
CA PHE A 86 15.73 6.77 7.46
C PHE A 86 14.48 6.31 6.75
N TYR A 87 13.42 6.04 7.49
CA TYR A 87 12.10 5.68 6.97
C TYR A 87 11.11 6.76 7.38
N HIS A 88 10.58 7.45 6.37
CA HIS A 88 9.57 8.48 6.57
C HIS A 88 8.19 7.90 6.26
N LEU A 89 7.30 7.93 7.22
CA LEU A 89 5.92 7.49 7.04
C LEU A 89 5.08 8.65 6.51
N PRO A 90 4.09 8.39 5.65
CA PRO A 90 3.25 9.47 5.12
C PRO A 90 2.48 10.19 6.23
N SER A 91 1.78 9.48 7.04
CA SER A 91 1.09 9.95 8.24
C SER A 91 0.70 8.73 9.05
N ILE A 92 0.73 8.77 10.37
CA ILE A 92 0.27 7.66 11.18
C ILE A 92 -1.06 8.02 11.82
N THR A 93 -1.99 7.06 11.84
CA THR A 93 -3.34 7.25 12.37
C THR A 93 -3.48 6.60 13.75
N ILE A 94 -4.54 6.97 14.46
CA ILE A 94 -4.87 6.36 15.75
C ILE A 94 -5.04 4.85 15.57
N GLY A 95 -4.44 4.07 16.48
CA GLY A 95 -4.51 2.60 16.46
C GLY A 95 -3.30 1.93 17.13
N GLU A 96 -3.33 0.62 17.15
CA GLU A 96 -2.24 -0.21 17.62
C GLU A 96 -1.47 -0.81 16.44
N TYR A 97 -0.16 -0.76 16.53
CA TYR A 97 0.74 -1.21 15.46
C TYR A 97 1.84 -2.10 16.01
N ASN A 98 2.24 -3.09 15.21
CA ASN A 98 3.49 -3.80 15.41
C ASN A 98 4.48 -3.47 14.30
N LEU A 99 5.76 -3.52 14.65
CA LEU A 99 6.87 -3.33 13.76
C LEU A 99 7.53 -4.66 13.45
N GLN A 100 7.78 -4.92 12.17
CA GLN A 100 8.63 -6.02 11.71
C GLN A 100 9.88 -5.44 11.06
N ILE A 101 11.01 -6.05 11.33
CA ILE A 101 12.31 -5.72 10.71
C ILE A 101 12.67 -6.83 9.73
N GLY A 102 13.00 -6.43 8.51
CA GLY A 102 13.50 -7.32 7.47
C GLY A 102 14.97 -7.05 7.18
N ILE A 103 15.78 -8.10 7.15
CA ILE A 103 17.19 -8.01 6.77
C ILE A 103 17.39 -8.85 5.50
N ARG A 104 17.96 -8.22 4.45
CA ARG A 104 18.48 -8.97 3.31
C ARG A 104 20.00 -8.98 3.38
N HIS A 105 20.55 -10.16 3.40
CA HIS A 105 22.00 -10.37 3.52
C HIS A 105 22.48 -11.47 2.57
N LEU A 106 23.75 -11.45 2.25
CA LEU A 106 24.38 -12.53 1.50
C LEU A 106 24.74 -13.69 2.44
N GLU A 107 24.82 -14.89 1.90
CA GLU A 107 25.33 -16.08 2.64
C GLU A 107 26.74 -15.86 3.23
N SER A 108 27.51 -14.92 2.65
CA SER A 108 28.83 -14.51 3.14
C SER A 108 28.81 -13.56 4.34
N TYR A 109 27.63 -13.26 4.91
CA TYR A 109 27.54 -12.47 6.12
C TYR A 109 28.26 -13.19 7.28
N PRO A 110 29.18 -12.54 8.00
CA PRO A 110 30.12 -13.25 8.88
C PRO A 110 29.54 -13.59 10.27
N TYR A 111 28.33 -13.13 10.60
CA TYR A 111 27.73 -13.29 11.93
C TYR A 111 26.42 -14.07 11.83
N LYS A 112 26.05 -14.75 12.93
CA LYS A 112 24.76 -15.45 13.06
C LYS A 112 23.60 -14.49 13.45
N ASP A 113 23.95 -13.29 13.87
CA ASP A 113 23.02 -12.31 14.43
C ASP A 113 23.35 -10.89 13.96
N ILE A 114 22.44 -9.99 14.26
CA ILE A 114 22.67 -8.55 14.08
C ILE A 114 22.01 -7.77 15.23
N TRP A 115 22.74 -6.79 15.74
CA TRP A 115 22.24 -5.83 16.73
C TRP A 115 21.93 -4.51 16.05
N LEU A 116 20.73 -3.99 16.32
CA LEU A 116 20.21 -2.75 15.74
C LEU A 116 19.78 -1.80 16.84
N GLU A 117 20.02 -0.51 16.67
CA GLU A 117 19.28 0.56 17.34
C GLU A 117 18.15 1.02 16.43
N VAL A 118 16.93 1.02 16.94
CA VAL A 118 15.74 1.54 16.30
C VAL A 118 15.30 2.77 17.05
N CYS A 119 15.40 3.93 16.41
CA CYS A 119 14.98 5.21 16.97
C CYS A 119 13.73 5.66 16.22
N HIS A 120 12.64 5.96 16.93
CA HIS A 120 11.38 6.30 16.29
C HIS A 120 10.60 7.36 17.09
N ASN A 121 9.73 8.10 16.37
CA ASN A 121 8.80 9.07 16.96
C ASN A 121 7.33 8.71 16.64
N LEU A 122 7.00 7.40 16.59
CA LEU A 122 5.68 6.93 16.18
C LEU A 122 4.56 7.39 17.12
N GLN A 123 4.81 7.49 18.43
CA GLN A 123 3.79 7.86 19.43
C GLN A 123 3.60 9.37 19.56
N ASP A 124 4.68 10.13 19.35
CA ASP A 124 4.70 11.59 19.47
C ASP A 124 5.65 12.17 18.42
N SER A 125 5.16 13.09 17.61
CA SER A 125 5.94 13.69 16.52
C SER A 125 7.22 14.42 16.95
N THR A 126 7.34 14.75 18.24
CA THR A 126 8.45 15.54 18.80
C THR A 126 9.43 14.71 19.62
N ILE A 127 9.00 13.55 20.14
CA ILE A 127 9.77 12.74 21.07
C ILE A 127 10.24 11.45 20.39
N PHE A 128 11.55 11.28 20.28
CA PHE A 128 12.16 10.05 19.79
C PHE A 128 12.41 9.06 20.93
N GLN A 129 11.94 7.84 20.73
CA GLN A 129 12.23 6.67 21.57
C GLN A 129 13.30 5.83 20.91
N LYS A 130 14.10 5.12 21.70
CA LYS A 130 15.18 4.28 21.25
C LYS A 130 15.02 2.88 21.81
N ASP A 131 15.04 1.89 20.92
CA ASP A 131 14.99 0.48 21.24
C ASP A 131 16.21 -0.23 20.66
N THR A 132 16.71 -1.21 21.40
CA THR A 132 17.78 -2.09 20.92
C THR A 132 17.18 -3.44 20.57
N LEU A 133 17.39 -3.87 19.34
CA LEU A 133 16.92 -5.15 18.83
C LEU A 133 18.08 -6.10 18.57
N HIS A 134 17.93 -7.35 18.98
CA HIS A 134 18.84 -8.45 18.69
C HIS A 134 18.13 -9.47 17.82
N LEU A 135 18.52 -9.60 16.56
CA LEU A 135 17.92 -10.51 15.59
C LEU A 135 18.87 -11.68 15.30
N TYR A 136 18.39 -12.90 15.37
CA TYR A 136 19.13 -14.10 15.02
C TYR A 136 18.86 -14.48 13.57
N LEU A 137 19.82 -14.25 12.68
CA LEU A 137 19.71 -14.54 11.26
C LEU A 137 19.98 -16.02 10.94
N ALA A 138 20.71 -16.69 11.82
CA ALA A 138 20.96 -18.13 11.75
C ALA A 138 20.60 -18.81 13.06
N ASP A 139 20.32 -20.08 13.00
CA ASP A 139 20.05 -20.91 14.16
C ASP A 139 21.33 -21.30 14.94
N SER A 140 21.17 -22.11 15.99
CA SER A 140 22.29 -22.59 16.81
C SER A 140 23.31 -23.43 16.02
N LEU A 141 22.87 -24.14 14.98
CA LEU A 141 23.71 -24.96 14.12
C LEU A 141 24.42 -24.14 13.04
N GLY A 142 23.98 -22.90 12.81
CA GLY A 142 24.51 -21.99 11.81
C GLY A 142 23.73 -21.98 10.50
N ASP A 143 22.57 -22.64 10.47
CA ASP A 143 21.71 -22.65 9.31
C ASP A 143 20.93 -21.33 9.23
N TRP A 144 20.97 -20.68 8.06
CA TRP A 144 20.27 -19.43 7.84
C TRP A 144 18.75 -19.59 7.94
N GLN A 145 18.10 -18.76 8.74
CA GLN A 145 16.66 -18.78 8.90
C GLN A 145 15.93 -18.02 7.76
N GLY A 146 16.65 -17.15 7.06
CA GLY A 146 16.12 -16.43 5.90
C GLY A 146 15.89 -17.34 4.69
N LYS A 147 14.98 -16.91 3.80
CA LYS A 147 14.71 -17.57 2.52
C LYS A 147 15.17 -16.67 1.39
N GLY A 148 15.68 -17.27 0.31
CA GLY A 148 16.16 -16.46 -0.81
C GLY A 148 16.58 -17.28 -2.03
N ILE A 149 17.13 -16.59 -3.02
CA ILE A 149 17.61 -17.16 -4.28
C ILE A 149 18.96 -16.53 -4.61
N GLY A 150 19.88 -17.35 -5.13
CA GLY A 150 21.17 -16.87 -5.64
C GLY A 150 22.11 -16.30 -4.57
N GLY A 151 22.04 -16.83 -3.34
CA GLY A 151 22.90 -16.41 -2.24
C GLY A 151 22.46 -15.14 -1.51
N LEU A 152 21.36 -14.50 -1.94
CA LEU A 152 20.69 -13.41 -1.20
C LEU A 152 19.55 -13.99 -0.39
N LEU A 153 19.61 -13.83 0.93
CA LEU A 153 18.64 -14.33 1.89
C LEU A 153 17.87 -13.16 2.50
N GLN A 154 16.57 -13.34 2.66
CA GLN A 154 15.70 -12.40 3.37
C GLN A 154 15.21 -13.05 4.65
N TYR A 155 15.49 -12.42 5.76
CA TYR A 155 14.97 -12.72 7.08
C TYR A 155 14.02 -11.62 7.52
N THR A 156 12.92 -11.98 8.18
CA THR A 156 11.96 -11.01 8.71
C THR A 156 11.51 -11.48 10.08
N GLU A 157 11.59 -10.61 11.05
CA GLU A 157 11.17 -10.89 12.43
C GLU A 157 10.27 -9.77 12.95
N GLU A 158 9.27 -10.15 13.73
CA GLU A 158 8.43 -9.20 14.46
C GLU A 158 9.26 -8.62 15.61
N ALA A 159 9.55 -7.33 15.54
CA ALA A 159 10.20 -6.64 16.64
C ALA A 159 9.29 -6.67 17.88
N PRO A 160 9.83 -6.81 19.09
CA PRO A 160 9.04 -6.76 20.32
C PRO A 160 8.54 -5.34 20.62
N LEU A 161 8.23 -4.58 19.58
CA LEU A 161 7.80 -3.19 19.61
C LEU A 161 6.34 -3.10 19.19
N LYS A 162 5.45 -2.95 20.18
CA LYS A 162 4.04 -2.61 19.98
C LYS A 162 3.86 -1.15 20.32
N VAL A 163 3.27 -0.41 19.39
CA VAL A 163 3.10 1.04 19.52
C VAL A 163 1.62 1.37 19.48
N GLU A 164 1.13 2.02 20.54
CA GLU A 164 -0.21 2.61 20.58
C GLU A 164 -0.13 4.08 20.14
N ILE A 165 -0.81 4.44 19.07
CA ILE A 165 -0.91 5.81 18.56
C ILE A 165 -2.21 6.41 19.06
N LYS A 166 -2.12 7.42 19.91
CA LYS A 166 -3.26 8.11 20.51
C LYS A 166 -3.71 9.32 19.72
N GLU A 167 -2.80 9.93 18.96
CA GLU A 167 -3.06 11.08 18.11
C GLU A 167 -2.42 10.90 16.75
N SER A 168 -3.18 11.19 15.70
CA SER A 168 -2.66 11.09 14.33
C SER A 168 -1.69 12.22 14.02
N HIS A 169 -0.56 11.92 13.42
CA HIS A 169 0.42 12.94 12.99
C HIS A 169 1.13 12.57 11.69
N SER A 170 1.68 13.57 10.99
CA SER A 170 2.26 13.42 9.65
C SER A 170 3.79 13.35 9.61
N ASN A 171 4.46 13.44 10.76
CA ASN A 171 5.93 13.50 10.81
C ASN A 171 6.54 12.23 11.44
N ALA A 172 5.84 11.10 11.29
CA ALA A 172 6.34 9.83 11.81
C ALA A 172 7.56 9.36 11.02
N SER A 173 8.60 8.94 11.73
CA SER A 173 9.82 8.41 11.16
C SER A 173 10.45 7.33 12.02
N ILE A 174 11.19 6.45 11.36
CA ILE A 174 12.00 5.42 12.02
C ILE A 174 13.41 5.52 11.47
N HIS A 175 14.38 5.46 12.34
CA HIS A 175 15.81 5.53 12.03
C HIS A 175 16.46 4.24 12.53
N ILE A 176 17.24 3.58 11.70
CA ILE A 176 17.89 2.32 12.07
C ILE A 176 19.40 2.43 11.85
N THR A 177 20.18 2.05 12.86
CA THR A 177 21.63 1.89 12.80
C THR A 177 22.03 0.51 13.33
N HIS A 178 23.15 -0.05 12.86
CA HIS A 178 23.67 -1.27 13.46
C HIS A 178 24.57 -0.98 14.66
N LEU A 179 24.53 -1.86 15.65
CA LEU A 179 25.34 -1.78 16.89
C LEU A 179 26.46 -2.83 16.90
N MET A 180 26.72 -3.49 15.74
CA MET A 180 27.80 -4.46 15.61
C MET A 180 29.16 -3.80 15.88
N SER A 181 30.16 -4.60 16.32
CA SER A 181 31.51 -4.12 16.63
C SER A 181 32.26 -3.58 15.41
N ASP A 182 31.94 -4.06 14.22
CA ASP A 182 32.55 -3.64 12.97
C ASP A 182 32.21 -2.19 12.62
N SER A 183 33.23 -1.45 12.17
CA SER A 183 33.01 -0.10 11.62
C SER A 183 32.32 -0.14 10.25
N LEU A 184 32.49 -1.26 9.51
CA LEU A 184 31.89 -1.50 8.20
C LEU A 184 31.34 -2.93 8.14
N LEU A 185 30.04 -3.08 8.26
CA LEU A 185 29.36 -4.36 8.23
C LEU A 185 29.08 -4.78 6.80
N ARG A 186 29.82 -5.79 6.32
CA ARG A 186 29.72 -6.28 4.95
C ARG A 186 28.59 -7.29 4.80
N SER A 187 28.19 -7.53 3.55
CA SER A 187 27.19 -8.56 3.18
C SER A 187 25.77 -8.31 3.67
N ILE A 188 25.47 -7.15 4.23
CA ILE A 188 24.08 -6.65 4.34
C ILE A 188 23.76 -5.94 3.03
N TYR A 189 22.62 -6.30 2.41
CA TYR A 189 22.19 -5.74 1.14
C TYR A 189 21.22 -4.58 1.34
N ASP A 190 20.17 -4.81 2.11
CA ASP A 190 19.23 -3.79 2.54
C ASP A 190 18.57 -4.15 3.88
N VAL A 191 17.93 -3.17 4.49
CA VAL A 191 17.15 -3.32 5.71
C VAL A 191 15.75 -2.82 5.43
N GLY A 192 14.76 -3.57 5.88
CA GLY A 192 13.35 -3.25 5.68
C GLY A 192 12.62 -3.04 6.98
N ILE A 193 11.58 -2.23 6.92
CA ILE A 193 10.57 -2.13 7.95
C ILE A 193 9.19 -2.42 7.37
N GLN A 194 8.37 -3.08 8.16
CA GLN A 194 6.96 -3.27 7.88
C GLN A 194 6.18 -2.94 9.16
N ILE A 195 5.21 -2.06 9.01
CA ILE A 195 4.31 -1.65 10.10
C ILE A 195 2.94 -2.23 9.78
N ASN A 196 2.41 -3.00 10.70
CA ASN A 196 1.11 -3.64 10.56
C ASN A 196 0.15 -3.12 11.63
N HIS A 197 -1.09 -2.87 11.23
CA HIS A 197 -2.15 -2.54 12.16
C HIS A 197 -2.56 -3.81 12.93
N ILE A 198 -2.60 -3.72 14.26
CA ILE A 198 -3.12 -4.79 15.13
C ILE A 198 -4.65 -4.64 15.15
N ARG A 199 -5.35 -5.71 14.84
CA ARG A 199 -6.82 -5.76 14.83
C ARG A 199 -7.37 -6.17 16.19
#